data_454c9b8fba65028b9b04fca9ce3a3c7f
#
_entry.id   454c9b8fba65028b9b04fca9ce3a3c7f
#
_cell.length_a   1.000
_cell.length_b   1.000
_cell.length_c   1.000
_cell.angle_alpha   90.00
_cell.angle_beta   90.00
_cell.angle_gamma   90.00
#
_symmetry.space_group_name_H-M   'P 1'
#
loop_
_entity.id
_entity.type
_entity.pdbx_description
1 polymer ?
#
loop_
_entity_poly.entity_id
_entity_poly.type
_entity_poly.pdbx_seq_one_letter_code
_entity_poly.pdbx_strand_id
1 'polypeptide(L)'
;MLLSLLLACPVASDEPKDTANDTGSTEEVTDAVCTEATDVPCEDEIISDFSLHDDKTSKGDIENTEASGTWSSIVDATAGGSSSASKNAWIYAKFTENGLEKVDIDDETALQDMTWHIAARRYIIRLNGGASGPSCVGAAKVRDDFNAVDESSATDLEFKLEDFYTEACELKEDNSGMPGSPATQLATFWEYVGSCVGTTGQVWVLQLESGELVKFTVDAYYADDGQEECNSTGSTSTEGAMYTWRWAFL
;
A
#
# COMPACT_ATOMS: atom_id res chain seq x y z
N MET A 1 21.74 -22.12 73.64
CA MET A 1 21.73 -23.57 73.85
C MET A 1 21.45 -24.22 72.53
N LEU A 2 22.48 -24.82 71.97
CA LEU A 2 22.60 -26.09 71.25
C LEU A 2 21.66 -26.19 69.96
N LEU A 3 22.25 -26.17 68.83
CA LEU A 3 23.02 -27.19 68.07
C LEU A 3 22.16 -28.33 67.56
N SER A 4 21.97 -28.47 66.25
CA SER A 4 22.59 -29.57 65.52
C SER A 4 22.31 -29.48 64.02
N LEU A 5 23.39 -29.55 63.28
CA LEU A 5 23.53 -29.92 61.86
C LEU A 5 22.94 -31.31 61.58
N LEU A 6 22.45 -31.55 60.40
CA LEU A 6 22.71 -32.78 59.67
C LEU A 6 22.63 -32.52 58.11
N LEU A 7 23.78 -32.77 57.50
CA LEU A 7 24.01 -32.94 56.09
C LEU A 7 23.33 -34.22 55.56
N ALA A 8 22.83 -34.19 54.33
CA ALA A 8 22.90 -35.33 53.45
C ALA A 8 22.82 -34.86 51.98
N CYS A 9 23.91 -35.05 51.26
CA CYS A 9 24.04 -35.07 49.78
C CYS A 9 23.76 -36.50 49.25
N PRO A 10 23.90 -36.71 47.94
CA PRO A 10 23.00 -36.53 46.83
C PRO A 10 22.64 -37.87 46.15
N VAL A 11 21.63 -37.92 45.30
CA VAL A 11 21.46 -39.03 44.37
C VAL A 11 21.35 -38.45 42.95
N ALA A 12 22.35 -38.80 42.15
CA ALA A 12 22.32 -38.61 40.70
C ALA A 12 21.41 -39.67 40.08
N SER A 13 20.56 -39.23 39.18
CA SER A 13 19.87 -40.12 38.24
C SER A 13 19.99 -39.56 36.84
N ASP A 14 20.51 -40.43 35.99
CA ASP A 14 20.82 -40.24 34.57
C ASP A 14 19.60 -39.78 33.74
N GLU A 15 19.82 -38.76 32.90
CA GLU A 15 18.94 -38.38 31.83
C GLU A 15 19.18 -39.27 30.58
N PRO A 16 18.14 -39.59 29.80
CA PRO A 16 18.32 -39.91 28.38
C PRO A 16 18.22 -38.60 27.55
N LYS A 17 19.28 -38.37 26.77
CA LYS A 17 19.32 -37.34 25.71
C LYS A 17 18.33 -37.72 24.61
N ASP A 18 17.20 -36.99 24.51
CA ASP A 18 16.45 -36.89 23.33
C ASP A 18 16.93 -35.69 22.48
N THR A 19 17.61 -36.00 21.41
CA THR A 19 17.97 -35.08 20.34
C THR A 19 16.71 -34.81 19.50
N ALA A 20 15.90 -33.86 19.90
CA ALA A 20 14.91 -33.26 18.99
C ALA A 20 15.64 -32.23 18.14
N ASN A 21 15.71 -32.56 16.85
CA ASN A 21 16.20 -31.68 15.81
C ASN A 21 15.06 -30.68 15.50
N ASP A 22 15.04 -29.58 16.24
CA ASP A 22 14.12 -28.47 15.99
C ASP A 22 14.72 -27.61 14.88
N THR A 23 14.27 -27.88 13.65
CA THR A 23 14.44 -26.97 12.52
C THR A 23 13.45 -25.84 12.68
N GLY A 24 13.70 -24.95 13.63
CA GLY A 24 12.99 -23.69 13.76
C GLY A 24 13.29 -22.84 12.52
N SER A 25 12.33 -22.73 11.63
CA SER A 25 12.20 -21.62 10.71
C SER A 25 12.12 -20.37 11.59
N THR A 26 13.18 -19.57 11.62
CA THR A 26 13.14 -18.21 12.16
C THR A 26 12.33 -17.41 11.16
N GLU A 27 11.01 -17.28 11.36
CA GLU A 27 10.27 -16.15 10.85
C GLU A 27 10.93 -14.92 11.48
N GLU A 28 11.57 -14.08 10.67
CA GLU A 28 11.94 -12.73 11.11
C GLU A 28 10.63 -12.00 11.39
N VAL A 29 10.30 -11.86 12.66
CA VAL A 29 9.23 -11.00 13.12
C VAL A 29 9.74 -9.58 12.92
N THR A 30 9.36 -8.95 11.81
CA THR A 30 9.53 -7.51 11.63
C THR A 30 8.67 -6.83 12.69
N ASP A 31 9.27 -5.94 13.49
CA ASP A 31 8.51 -5.17 14.47
C ASP A 31 7.52 -4.26 13.70
N ALA A 32 6.23 -4.38 14.04
CA ALA A 32 5.19 -3.56 13.42
C ALA A 32 5.50 -2.06 13.58
N VAL A 33 5.31 -1.29 12.50
CA VAL A 33 5.55 0.16 12.49
C VAL A 33 4.49 0.88 13.31
N CYS A 34 3.23 0.44 13.22
CA CYS A 34 2.15 0.89 14.11
C CYS A 34 1.13 -0.22 14.33
N THR A 35 0.51 -0.22 15.51
CA THR A 35 -0.48 -1.23 15.94
C THR A 35 -1.83 -0.62 16.33
N GLU A 36 -1.91 0.69 16.38
CA GLU A 36 -3.11 1.44 16.77
C GLU A 36 -3.42 2.50 15.73
N ALA A 37 -4.71 2.68 15.45
CA ALA A 37 -5.18 3.71 14.55
C ALA A 37 -4.88 5.11 15.10
N THR A 38 -4.48 6.01 14.22
CA THR A 38 -4.30 7.43 14.52
C THR A 38 -5.47 8.25 13.97
N ASP A 39 -5.77 9.37 14.59
CA ASP A 39 -6.76 10.30 14.05
C ASP A 39 -6.26 10.86 12.71
N VAL A 40 -7.12 10.83 11.69
CA VAL A 40 -6.81 11.43 10.38
C VAL A 40 -6.96 12.95 10.50
N PRO A 41 -5.89 13.72 10.24
CA PRO A 41 -5.96 15.16 10.33
C PRO A 41 -6.82 15.75 9.20
N CYS A 42 -7.56 16.82 9.48
CA CYS A 42 -8.38 17.53 8.50
C CYS A 42 -9.41 16.62 7.79
N GLU A 43 -10.13 15.82 8.58
CA GLU A 43 -11.08 14.82 8.08
C GLU A 43 -12.17 15.43 7.19
N ASP A 44 -12.72 16.59 7.54
CA ASP A 44 -13.74 17.27 6.74
C ASP A 44 -13.21 17.67 5.35
N GLU A 45 -11.96 18.12 5.28
CA GLU A 45 -11.30 18.51 4.05
C GLU A 45 -11.01 17.30 3.15
N ILE A 46 -10.52 16.20 3.71
CA ILE A 46 -10.27 14.98 2.91
C ILE A 46 -11.56 14.39 2.37
N ILE A 47 -12.65 14.38 3.15
CA ILE A 47 -13.97 13.95 2.69
C ILE A 47 -14.41 14.80 1.49
N SER A 48 -14.25 16.11 1.58
CA SER A 48 -14.62 17.05 0.52
C SER A 48 -13.73 16.90 -0.73
N ASP A 49 -12.42 16.97 -0.56
CA ASP A 49 -11.46 17.04 -1.67
C ASP A 49 -11.38 15.73 -2.44
N PHE A 50 -11.50 14.60 -1.75
CA PHE A 50 -11.59 13.30 -2.39
C PHE A 50 -13.02 12.83 -2.66
N SER A 51 -14.05 13.65 -2.36
CA SER A 51 -15.45 13.26 -2.53
C SER A 51 -15.72 11.87 -1.97
N LEU A 52 -15.43 11.69 -0.70
CA LEU A 52 -15.64 10.43 0.00
C LEU A 52 -17.12 10.21 0.29
N HIS A 53 -17.55 8.96 0.38
CA HIS A 53 -18.94 8.56 0.55
C HIS A 53 -19.10 7.59 1.73
N ASP A 54 -20.14 7.77 2.53
CA ASP A 54 -20.41 7.02 3.76
C ASP A 54 -21.19 5.71 3.56
N ASP A 55 -21.81 5.47 2.46
CA ASP A 55 -22.73 4.34 2.28
C ASP A 55 -22.47 3.54 1.00
N LYS A 56 -21.30 3.69 0.41
CA LYS A 56 -20.95 3.07 -0.87
C LYS A 56 -19.63 2.35 -0.80
N THR A 57 -19.66 1.07 -1.15
CA THR A 57 -18.46 0.29 -1.47
C THR A 57 -18.21 0.26 -2.98
N SER A 58 -16.97 0.16 -3.38
CA SER A 58 -16.61 0.01 -4.79
C SER A 58 -17.20 -1.26 -5.39
N LYS A 59 -17.69 -1.15 -6.62
CA LYS A 59 -18.11 -2.29 -7.45
C LYS A 59 -16.97 -2.83 -8.33
N GLY A 60 -15.82 -2.15 -8.30
CA GLY A 60 -14.63 -2.61 -9.01
C GLY A 60 -14.11 -3.90 -8.43
N ASP A 61 -13.49 -4.70 -9.27
CA ASP A 61 -12.87 -5.98 -8.90
C ASP A 61 -11.34 -5.88 -8.95
N ILE A 62 -10.68 -6.85 -8.33
CA ILE A 62 -9.23 -7.02 -8.39
C ILE A 62 -8.94 -8.44 -8.88
N GLU A 63 -8.16 -8.55 -9.96
CA GLU A 63 -7.71 -9.82 -10.50
C GLU A 63 -6.19 -9.93 -10.36
N ASN A 64 -5.71 -11.06 -9.87
CA ASN A 64 -4.29 -11.28 -9.60
C ASN A 64 -3.71 -12.38 -10.48
N THR A 65 -2.50 -12.17 -10.95
CA THR A 65 -1.64 -13.18 -11.57
C THR A 65 -0.27 -13.15 -10.92
N GLU A 66 0.24 -14.29 -10.51
CA GLU A 66 1.56 -14.42 -9.88
C GLU A 66 2.54 -15.09 -10.84
N ALA A 67 3.76 -14.59 -10.90
CA ALA A 67 4.87 -15.21 -11.62
C ALA A 67 6.18 -14.98 -10.87
N SER A 68 6.76 -16.07 -10.35
CA SER A 68 8.09 -16.07 -9.70
C SER A 68 8.21 -15.07 -8.54
N GLY A 69 7.20 -15.01 -7.67
CA GLY A 69 7.16 -14.13 -6.50
C GLY A 69 6.78 -12.68 -6.82
N THR A 70 6.41 -12.40 -8.06
CA THR A 70 5.93 -11.08 -8.49
C THR A 70 4.45 -11.16 -8.87
N TRP A 71 3.67 -10.28 -8.34
CA TRP A 71 2.25 -10.13 -8.63
C TRP A 71 2.02 -9.09 -9.72
N SER A 72 1.07 -9.38 -10.59
CA SER A 72 0.42 -8.45 -11.49
C SER A 72 -1.06 -8.40 -11.13
N SER A 73 -1.52 -7.25 -10.64
CA SER A 73 -2.90 -7.07 -10.19
C SER A 73 -3.61 -6.10 -11.14
N ILE A 74 -4.71 -6.56 -11.75
CA ILE A 74 -5.62 -5.69 -12.51
C ILE A 74 -6.63 -5.13 -11.52
N VAL A 75 -6.72 -3.80 -11.41
CA VAL A 75 -7.57 -3.10 -10.44
C VAL A 75 -8.54 -2.19 -11.18
N ASP A 76 -9.83 -2.50 -11.10
CA ASP A 76 -10.89 -1.64 -11.64
C ASP A 76 -11.20 -0.48 -10.70
N ALA A 77 -10.54 0.66 -10.93
CA ALA A 77 -10.78 1.91 -10.21
C ALA A 77 -11.77 2.84 -10.95
N THR A 78 -12.48 2.34 -11.97
CA THR A 78 -13.56 3.07 -12.66
C THR A 78 -14.85 3.06 -11.87
N ALA A 79 -15.04 1.99 -11.08
CA ALA A 79 -16.21 1.73 -10.22
C ALA A 79 -17.55 1.85 -10.96
N GLY A 80 -17.57 1.56 -12.25
CA GLY A 80 -18.78 1.53 -13.07
C GLY A 80 -18.96 2.74 -13.99
N GLY A 81 -17.87 3.46 -14.31
CA GLY A 81 -17.89 4.46 -15.38
C GLY A 81 -17.00 5.67 -15.15
N SER A 82 -16.15 5.94 -16.12
CA SER A 82 -15.17 7.03 -16.08
C SER A 82 -15.78 8.43 -16.02
N SER A 83 -17.02 8.62 -16.48
CA SER A 83 -17.67 9.95 -16.56
C SER A 83 -18.24 10.47 -15.24
N SER A 84 -18.21 9.68 -14.18
CA SER A 84 -18.84 10.00 -12.89
C SER A 84 -17.93 9.71 -11.69
N ALA A 85 -16.63 9.86 -11.86
CA ALA A 85 -15.63 9.46 -10.84
C ALA A 85 -15.88 10.02 -9.45
N SER A 86 -16.31 11.28 -9.33
CA SER A 86 -16.65 11.87 -8.03
C SER A 86 -17.89 11.26 -7.36
N LYS A 87 -18.62 10.37 -8.04
CA LYS A 87 -19.80 9.66 -7.52
C LYS A 87 -19.51 8.20 -7.21
N ASN A 88 -18.32 7.73 -7.58
CA ASN A 88 -17.90 6.35 -7.38
C ASN A 88 -17.13 6.26 -6.08
N ALA A 89 -17.34 5.18 -5.33
CA ALA A 89 -16.54 4.84 -4.18
C ALA A 89 -15.11 4.49 -4.59
N TRP A 90 -14.15 4.69 -3.70
CA TRP A 90 -12.79 4.25 -3.87
C TRP A 90 -12.71 2.72 -3.80
N ILE A 91 -11.83 2.11 -4.58
CA ILE A 91 -11.48 0.70 -4.39
C ILE A 91 -10.33 0.63 -3.40
N TYR A 92 -10.56 -0.06 -2.29
CA TYR A 92 -9.59 -0.29 -1.22
C TYR A 92 -9.02 -1.67 -1.34
N ALA A 93 -7.73 -1.81 -1.06
CA ALA A 93 -7.04 -3.09 -1.15
C ALA A 93 -5.92 -3.23 -0.12
N LYS A 94 -5.56 -4.46 0.18
CA LYS A 94 -4.39 -4.82 1.00
C LYS A 94 -3.51 -5.81 0.27
N PHE A 95 -2.20 -5.66 0.45
CA PHE A 95 -1.22 -6.62 -0.03
C PHE A 95 -1.21 -7.84 0.89
N THR A 96 -1.25 -9.03 0.31
CA THR A 96 -1.17 -10.30 1.05
C THR A 96 -0.28 -11.29 0.30
N GLU A 97 0.16 -12.35 0.96
CA GLU A 97 0.91 -13.43 0.30
C GLU A 97 0.13 -14.13 -0.84
N ASN A 98 -1.19 -13.97 -0.87
CA ASN A 98 -2.07 -14.59 -1.88
C ASN A 98 -2.48 -13.64 -3.00
N GLY A 99 -1.93 -12.42 -3.02
CA GLY A 99 -2.26 -11.39 -3.98
C GLY A 99 -2.81 -10.12 -3.33
N LEU A 100 -3.20 -9.17 -4.16
CA LEU A 100 -3.86 -7.95 -3.72
C LEU A 100 -5.34 -8.25 -3.43
N GLU A 101 -5.75 -8.15 -2.17
CA GLU A 101 -7.12 -8.43 -1.75
C GLU A 101 -7.93 -7.14 -1.64
N LYS A 102 -9.13 -7.14 -2.24
CA LYS A 102 -10.09 -6.04 -2.09
C LYS A 102 -10.60 -5.98 -0.65
N VAL A 103 -10.72 -4.78 -0.11
CA VAL A 103 -11.35 -4.50 1.19
C VAL A 103 -12.69 -3.83 0.93
N ASP A 104 -13.79 -4.51 1.31
CA ASP A 104 -15.15 -4.03 1.07
C ASP A 104 -15.61 -3.10 2.20
N ILE A 105 -15.12 -1.87 2.18
CA ILE A 105 -15.49 -0.78 3.09
C ILE A 105 -15.97 0.45 2.30
N ASP A 106 -16.79 1.30 2.91
CA ASP A 106 -17.11 2.61 2.37
C ASP A 106 -15.99 3.62 2.66
N ASP A 107 -16.05 4.77 1.96
CA ASP A 107 -14.94 5.72 1.97
C ASP A 107 -14.75 6.42 3.33
N GLU A 108 -15.83 6.69 4.08
CA GLU A 108 -15.72 7.33 5.39
C GLU A 108 -15.30 6.34 6.47
N THR A 109 -15.80 5.11 6.43
CA THR A 109 -15.32 4.02 7.30
C THR A 109 -13.82 3.78 7.11
N ALA A 110 -13.30 3.93 5.89
CA ALA A 110 -11.88 3.77 5.59
C ALA A 110 -10.97 4.77 6.31
N LEU A 111 -11.49 5.92 6.75
CA LEU A 111 -10.74 6.89 7.57
C LEU A 111 -10.53 6.45 9.03
N GLN A 112 -11.15 5.35 9.43
CA GLN A 112 -11.06 4.77 10.78
C GLN A 112 -10.59 3.31 10.77
N ASP A 113 -10.31 2.75 9.58
CA ASP A 113 -9.97 1.35 9.39
C ASP A 113 -8.52 1.18 8.94
N MET A 114 -7.74 0.40 9.69
CA MET A 114 -6.34 0.08 9.39
C MET A 114 -6.17 -1.10 8.42
N THR A 115 -7.25 -1.79 8.02
CA THR A 115 -7.15 -3.07 7.29
C THR A 115 -6.81 -2.93 5.81
N TRP A 116 -6.83 -1.72 5.26
CA TRP A 116 -6.44 -1.46 3.88
C TRP A 116 -5.05 -0.82 3.81
N HIS A 117 -4.33 -1.02 2.72
CA HIS A 117 -2.99 -0.44 2.51
C HIS A 117 -2.99 0.63 1.42
N ILE A 118 -3.75 0.42 0.36
CA ILE A 118 -3.77 1.23 -0.85
C ILE A 118 -5.18 1.38 -1.36
N ALA A 119 -5.51 2.55 -1.89
CA ALA A 119 -6.80 2.79 -2.52
C ALA A 119 -6.64 3.57 -3.82
N ALA A 120 -7.54 3.34 -4.77
CA ALA A 120 -7.54 4.05 -6.04
C ALA A 120 -8.94 4.48 -6.47
N ARG A 121 -8.98 5.61 -7.18
CA ARG A 121 -10.13 6.08 -7.94
C ARG A 121 -9.66 6.93 -9.10
N ARG A 122 -9.98 6.50 -10.32
CA ARG A 122 -9.46 7.10 -11.55
C ARG A 122 -7.93 7.18 -11.54
N TYR A 123 -7.35 8.36 -11.70
CA TYR A 123 -5.91 8.60 -11.75
C TYR A 123 -5.30 8.97 -10.38
N ILE A 124 -6.02 8.76 -9.29
CA ILE A 124 -5.50 9.01 -7.94
C ILE A 124 -5.31 7.67 -7.22
N ILE A 125 -4.14 7.50 -6.67
CA ILE A 125 -3.79 6.36 -5.79
C ILE A 125 -3.34 6.97 -4.46
N ARG A 126 -3.90 6.50 -3.34
CA ARG A 126 -3.56 6.95 -1.99
C ARG A 126 -3.24 5.78 -1.07
N LEU A 127 -2.43 6.02 -0.06
CA LEU A 127 -2.01 5.04 0.94
C LEU A 127 -2.74 5.26 2.26
N ASN A 128 -2.88 4.20 3.06
CA ASN A 128 -3.45 4.26 4.41
C ASN A 128 -2.42 4.78 5.41
N GLY A 129 -2.25 6.08 5.44
CA GLY A 129 -1.34 6.70 6.41
C GLY A 129 -1.34 8.21 6.34
N GLY A 130 -1.02 8.86 7.45
CA GLY A 130 -0.95 10.31 7.55
C GLY A 130 -2.29 10.99 7.30
N ALA A 131 -2.35 11.91 6.34
CA ALA A 131 -3.57 12.66 6.00
C ALA A 131 -4.61 11.83 5.23
N SER A 132 -4.32 10.57 4.87
CA SER A 132 -5.18 9.75 4.02
C SER A 132 -5.90 8.63 4.75
N GLY A 133 -5.41 8.23 5.89
CA GLY A 133 -5.99 7.13 6.65
C GLY A 133 -5.27 6.88 7.97
N PRO A 134 -5.87 6.10 8.88
CA PRO A 134 -5.44 5.99 10.28
C PRO A 134 -4.23 5.09 10.50
N SER A 135 -3.77 4.37 9.48
CA SER A 135 -2.60 3.49 9.57
C SER A 135 -1.29 4.26 9.34
N CYS A 136 -0.19 3.56 9.15
CA CYS A 136 1.13 4.13 8.90
C CYS A 136 1.79 3.61 7.62
N VAL A 137 0.99 3.23 6.64
CA VAL A 137 1.53 2.83 5.34
C VAL A 137 2.19 4.03 4.67
N GLY A 138 3.49 3.90 4.44
CA GLY A 138 4.32 4.94 3.84
C GLY A 138 4.93 4.52 2.52
N ALA A 139 5.45 5.47 1.76
CA ALA A 139 6.14 5.21 0.50
C ALA A 139 7.47 5.93 0.40
N ALA A 140 8.42 5.30 -0.26
CA ALA A 140 9.67 5.90 -0.67
C ALA A 140 9.92 5.64 -2.15
N LYS A 141 10.31 6.68 -2.91
CA LYS A 141 10.67 6.55 -4.33
C LYS A 141 12.06 5.96 -4.46
N VAL A 142 12.20 4.99 -5.36
CA VAL A 142 13.50 4.44 -5.74
C VAL A 142 13.82 4.78 -7.20
N ARG A 143 15.12 4.82 -7.51
CA ARG A 143 15.59 5.14 -8.87
C ARG A 143 15.88 3.93 -9.72
N ASP A 144 15.94 2.77 -9.08
CA ASP A 144 16.25 1.51 -9.73
C ASP A 144 15.03 0.97 -10.46
N ASP A 145 15.28 0.17 -11.48
CA ASP A 145 14.24 -0.58 -12.16
C ASP A 145 13.61 -1.60 -11.19
N PHE A 146 12.32 -1.88 -11.36
CA PHE A 146 11.54 -2.77 -10.49
C PHE A 146 12.26 -4.10 -10.18
N ASN A 147 12.89 -4.71 -11.19
CA ASN A 147 13.57 -6.00 -11.02
C ASN A 147 14.91 -5.90 -10.26
N ALA A 148 15.46 -4.70 -10.14
CA ALA A 148 16.71 -4.45 -9.40
C ALA A 148 16.47 -4.10 -7.93
N VAL A 149 15.24 -3.76 -7.56
CA VAL A 149 14.88 -3.43 -6.17
C VAL A 149 14.78 -4.71 -5.35
N ASP A 150 15.53 -4.75 -4.25
CA ASP A 150 15.57 -5.81 -3.24
C ASP A 150 15.61 -5.19 -1.82
N GLU A 151 15.68 -6.02 -0.78
CA GLU A 151 15.75 -5.55 0.62
C GLU A 151 16.90 -4.57 0.87
N SER A 152 18.05 -4.74 0.20
CA SER A 152 19.18 -3.83 0.37
C SER A 152 18.90 -2.45 -0.19
N SER A 153 18.04 -2.34 -1.19
CA SER A 153 17.56 -1.07 -1.77
C SER A 153 16.72 -0.26 -0.79
N ALA A 154 16.16 -0.91 0.24
CA ALA A 154 15.27 -0.29 1.22
C ALA A 154 15.97 0.18 2.50
N THR A 155 17.24 -0.17 2.71
CA THR A 155 17.95 -0.02 4.00
C THR A 155 18.03 1.43 4.51
N ASP A 156 18.13 2.42 3.61
CA ASP A 156 18.29 3.84 3.96
C ASP A 156 17.12 4.70 3.44
N LEU A 157 15.98 4.09 3.11
CA LEU A 157 14.83 4.82 2.60
C LEU A 157 14.10 5.56 3.73
N GLU A 158 13.71 6.79 3.46
CA GLU A 158 12.79 7.56 4.28
C GLU A 158 11.36 7.36 3.75
N PHE A 159 10.56 6.57 4.47
CA PHE A 159 9.15 6.35 4.12
C PHE A 159 8.31 7.56 4.53
N LYS A 160 7.56 8.09 3.58
CA LYS A 160 6.70 9.25 3.78
C LYS A 160 5.24 8.82 3.78
N LEU A 161 4.52 9.28 4.79
CA LEU A 161 3.06 9.19 4.85
C LEU A 161 2.43 10.24 3.94
N GLU A 162 1.14 10.10 3.66
CA GLU A 162 0.38 11.12 2.95
C GLU A 162 0.32 12.41 3.78
N ASP A 163 0.56 13.56 3.14
CA ASP A 163 0.65 14.85 3.81
C ASP A 163 0.05 15.95 2.92
N PHE A 164 -1.29 16.04 2.92
CA PHE A 164 -2.03 16.90 2.02
C PHE A 164 -2.26 18.32 2.52
N TYR A 165 -2.28 18.50 3.86
CA TYR A 165 -2.77 19.74 4.47
C TYR A 165 -1.76 20.38 5.41
N THR A 166 -1.88 21.70 5.56
CA THR A 166 -1.21 22.44 6.61
C THR A 166 -1.88 22.20 7.97
N GLU A 167 -1.29 22.70 9.06
CA GLU A 167 -1.92 22.68 10.39
C GLU A 167 -3.27 23.43 10.43
N ALA A 168 -3.53 24.33 9.49
CA ALA A 168 -4.79 25.07 9.35
C ALA A 168 -5.78 24.37 8.38
N CYS A 169 -5.50 23.14 8.00
CA CYS A 169 -6.26 22.35 7.04
C CYS A 169 -6.38 23.00 5.64
N GLU A 170 -5.39 23.78 5.25
CA GLU A 170 -5.28 24.32 3.91
C GLU A 170 -4.52 23.34 3.03
N LEU A 171 -5.01 23.07 1.81
CA LEU A 171 -4.36 22.17 0.84
C LEU A 171 -2.95 22.65 0.51
N LYS A 172 -1.98 21.73 0.61
CA LYS A 172 -0.60 21.97 0.19
C LYS A 172 -0.49 21.82 -1.33
N GLU A 173 0.01 22.85 -2.00
CA GLU A 173 0.31 22.81 -3.43
C GLU A 173 1.78 22.41 -3.62
N ASP A 174 2.04 21.29 -4.31
CA ASP A 174 3.40 20.80 -4.54
C ASP A 174 3.76 20.59 -6.02
N ASN A 175 2.88 20.97 -6.94
CA ASN A 175 3.01 20.77 -8.38
C ASN A 175 3.12 19.30 -8.85
N SER A 176 2.85 18.33 -7.99
CA SER A 176 2.66 16.94 -8.38
C SER A 176 1.16 16.63 -8.48
N GLY A 177 0.78 15.81 -9.46
CA GLY A 177 -0.62 15.45 -9.65
C GLY A 177 -1.48 16.52 -10.32
N MET A 178 -2.80 16.50 -10.05
CA MET A 178 -3.75 17.45 -10.64
C MET A 178 -3.80 18.74 -9.85
N PRO A 179 -3.73 19.92 -10.52
CA PRO A 179 -3.89 21.20 -9.84
C PRO A 179 -5.21 21.26 -9.04
N GLY A 180 -5.12 21.67 -7.78
CA GLY A 180 -6.27 21.78 -6.87
C GLY A 180 -6.75 20.46 -6.28
N SER A 181 -6.01 19.36 -6.43
CA SER A 181 -6.25 18.07 -5.76
C SER A 181 -5.10 17.76 -4.81
N PRO A 182 -5.35 16.99 -3.74
CA PRO A 182 -4.28 16.52 -2.87
C PRO A 182 -3.22 15.72 -3.65
N ALA A 183 -1.95 16.06 -3.43
CA ALA A 183 -0.81 15.39 -4.06
C ALA A 183 -0.40 14.17 -3.24
N THR A 184 -0.78 12.98 -3.69
CA THR A 184 -0.46 11.72 -3.02
C THR A 184 0.99 11.32 -3.21
N GLN A 185 1.53 10.44 -2.34
CA GLN A 185 2.90 9.93 -2.47
C GLN A 185 3.13 9.21 -3.80
N LEU A 186 2.08 8.62 -4.37
CA LEU A 186 2.14 7.91 -5.64
C LEU A 186 1.73 8.78 -6.86
N ALA A 187 1.45 10.08 -6.68
CA ALA A 187 0.95 10.98 -7.74
C ALA A 187 1.82 11.01 -9.00
N THR A 188 3.13 10.74 -8.89
CA THR A 188 4.05 10.75 -10.02
C THR A 188 4.11 9.45 -10.82
N PHE A 189 3.17 8.51 -10.63
CA PHE A 189 3.09 7.32 -11.47
C PHE A 189 2.73 7.66 -12.93
N TRP A 190 2.19 8.85 -13.17
CA TRP A 190 1.70 9.26 -14.47
C TRP A 190 2.13 10.67 -14.87
N GLU A 191 2.06 10.92 -16.16
CA GLU A 191 2.16 12.23 -16.79
C GLU A 191 1.24 12.28 -18.04
N TYR A 192 0.94 13.48 -18.52
CA TYR A 192 0.22 13.59 -19.78
C TYR A 192 1.15 13.31 -20.97
N VAL A 193 0.77 12.32 -21.78
CA VAL A 193 1.36 12.07 -23.10
C VAL A 193 0.30 12.45 -24.14
N GLY A 194 0.43 13.63 -24.74
CA GLY A 194 -0.61 14.15 -25.62
C GLY A 194 -1.93 14.41 -24.86
N SER A 195 -2.97 13.62 -25.16
CA SER A 195 -4.29 13.72 -24.56
C SER A 195 -4.63 12.58 -23.61
N CYS A 196 -3.68 11.72 -23.30
CA CYS A 196 -3.88 10.55 -22.43
C CYS A 196 -2.89 10.50 -21.28
N VAL A 197 -3.13 9.59 -20.33
CA VAL A 197 -2.32 9.35 -19.13
C VAL A 197 -1.24 8.32 -19.45
N GLY A 198 -0.02 8.79 -19.62
CA GLY A 198 1.16 7.91 -19.75
C GLY A 198 1.69 7.48 -18.38
N THR A 199 2.14 6.24 -18.26
CA THR A 199 2.84 5.77 -17.05
C THR A 199 4.31 6.16 -17.08
N THR A 200 4.86 6.59 -15.93
CA THR A 200 6.26 7.01 -15.83
C THR A 200 7.22 5.86 -15.57
N GLY A 201 6.71 4.68 -15.19
CA GLY A 201 7.53 3.56 -14.73
C GLY A 201 8.21 3.82 -13.39
N GLN A 202 7.81 4.85 -12.65
CA GLN A 202 8.34 5.11 -11.30
C GLN A 202 8.13 3.89 -10.42
N VAL A 203 9.16 3.52 -9.68
CA VAL A 203 9.13 2.45 -8.68
C VAL A 203 9.15 3.05 -7.28
N TRP A 204 8.38 2.44 -6.39
CA TRP A 204 8.36 2.74 -4.96
C TRP A 204 8.66 1.49 -4.15
N VAL A 205 9.14 1.69 -2.94
CA VAL A 205 9.01 0.74 -1.85
C VAL A 205 7.96 1.29 -0.90
N LEU A 206 6.97 0.48 -0.59
CA LEU A 206 5.93 0.76 0.41
C LEU A 206 6.33 0.05 1.68
N GLN A 207 6.17 0.71 2.84
CA GLN A 207 6.29 0.09 4.15
C GLN A 207 4.88 -0.05 4.71
N LEU A 208 4.48 -1.28 4.99
CA LEU A 208 3.19 -1.60 5.58
C LEU A 208 3.22 -1.37 7.11
N GLU A 209 2.06 -1.36 7.74
CA GLU A 209 1.94 -1.23 9.21
C GLU A 209 2.60 -2.39 9.96
N SER A 210 2.67 -3.56 9.34
CA SER A 210 3.39 -4.74 9.85
C SER A 210 4.91 -4.59 9.86
N GLY A 211 5.44 -3.59 9.14
CA GLY A 211 6.86 -3.44 8.85
C GLY A 211 7.32 -4.14 7.57
N GLU A 212 6.48 -4.95 6.95
CA GLU A 212 6.77 -5.57 5.67
C GLU A 212 6.97 -4.54 4.57
N LEU A 213 7.85 -4.85 3.64
CA LEU A 213 8.19 -3.98 2.53
C LEU A 213 7.66 -4.56 1.22
N VAL A 214 7.02 -3.70 0.43
CA VAL A 214 6.46 -4.05 -0.88
C VAL A 214 7.07 -3.15 -1.95
N LYS A 215 7.79 -3.71 -2.91
CA LYS A 215 8.14 -2.96 -4.12
C LYS A 215 6.93 -2.87 -5.03
N PHE A 216 6.69 -1.68 -5.58
CA PHE A 216 5.46 -1.35 -6.30
C PHE A 216 5.74 -0.46 -7.51
N THR A 217 5.03 -0.70 -8.62
CA THR A 217 4.97 0.19 -9.78
C THR A 217 3.63 0.09 -10.49
N VAL A 218 3.27 1.12 -11.24
CA VAL A 218 2.08 1.12 -12.11
C VAL A 218 2.53 0.87 -13.55
N ASP A 219 2.23 -0.29 -14.09
CA ASP A 219 2.57 -0.66 -15.46
C ASP A 219 1.57 -0.08 -16.47
N ALA A 220 0.28 -0.06 -16.11
CA ALA A 220 -0.77 0.50 -16.97
C ALA A 220 -1.87 1.21 -16.17
N TYR A 221 -2.45 2.24 -16.79
CA TYR A 221 -3.65 2.96 -16.36
C TYR A 221 -4.86 2.60 -17.22
N TYR A 222 -4.64 2.12 -18.43
CA TYR A 222 -5.67 1.72 -19.39
C TYR A 222 -5.76 0.20 -19.49
N ALA A 223 -6.96 -0.30 -19.77
CA ALA A 223 -7.16 -1.71 -20.07
C ALA A 223 -6.46 -2.13 -21.36
N ASP A 224 -6.26 -3.44 -21.51
CA ASP A 224 -5.70 -4.08 -22.69
C ASP A 224 -4.41 -3.39 -23.21
N ASP A 225 -4.33 -3.13 -24.52
CA ASP A 225 -3.20 -2.46 -25.19
C ASP A 225 -3.29 -0.92 -25.12
N GLY A 226 -4.28 -0.37 -24.40
CA GLY A 226 -4.53 1.08 -24.34
C GLY A 226 -3.39 1.90 -23.78
N GLN A 227 -2.58 1.34 -22.87
CA GLN A 227 -1.41 2.02 -22.34
C GLN A 227 -0.29 2.12 -23.38
N GLU A 228 -0.05 1.06 -24.15
CA GLU A 228 0.95 1.09 -25.21
C GLU A 228 0.52 2.05 -26.33
N GLU A 229 -0.76 2.06 -26.70
CA GLU A 229 -1.32 3.02 -27.65
C GLU A 229 -1.13 4.46 -27.14
N CYS A 230 -1.47 4.75 -25.88
CA CYS A 230 -1.28 6.06 -25.27
C CYS A 230 0.20 6.48 -25.32
N ASN A 231 1.10 5.64 -24.83
CA ASN A 231 2.52 5.97 -24.75
C ASN A 231 3.17 6.20 -26.13
N SER A 232 2.67 5.52 -27.17
CA SER A 232 3.24 5.60 -28.52
C SER A 232 2.61 6.70 -29.39
N THR A 233 1.32 6.98 -29.24
CA THR A 233 0.57 7.90 -30.12
C THR A 233 0.12 9.19 -29.44
N GLY A 234 0.13 9.25 -28.11
CA GLY A 234 -0.38 10.36 -27.33
C GLY A 234 -1.92 10.39 -27.23
N SER A 235 -2.59 9.31 -27.58
CA SER A 235 -4.05 9.18 -27.45
C SER A 235 -4.44 7.71 -27.36
N THR A 236 -5.56 7.44 -26.72
CA THR A 236 -6.24 6.13 -26.73
C THR A 236 -7.73 6.30 -26.56
N SER A 237 -8.52 5.37 -27.09
CA SER A 237 -9.96 5.29 -26.86
C SER A 237 -10.34 4.27 -25.79
N THR A 238 -9.33 3.56 -25.22
CA THR A 238 -9.53 2.55 -24.21
C THR A 238 -9.92 3.18 -22.87
N GLU A 239 -10.74 2.49 -22.09
CA GLU A 239 -11.19 2.95 -20.78
C GLU A 239 -10.00 3.07 -19.82
N GLY A 240 -9.90 4.23 -19.17
CA GLY A 240 -8.88 4.50 -18.15
C GLY A 240 -9.33 4.05 -16.75
N ALA A 241 -8.40 4.04 -15.83
CA ALA A 241 -8.56 3.57 -14.44
C ALA A 241 -8.80 2.05 -14.33
N MET A 242 -8.41 1.30 -15.34
CA MET A 242 -8.21 -0.15 -15.30
C MET A 242 -6.72 -0.40 -15.13
N TYR A 243 -6.26 -0.29 -13.89
CA TYR A 243 -4.84 -0.36 -13.60
C TYR A 243 -4.27 -1.76 -13.81
N THR A 244 -2.99 -1.82 -14.21
CA THR A 244 -2.12 -2.97 -13.97
C THR A 244 -1.04 -2.53 -12.99
N TRP A 245 -1.10 -3.05 -11.77
CA TRP A 245 -0.09 -2.84 -10.73
C TRP A 245 0.83 -4.04 -10.67
N ARG A 246 2.14 -3.80 -10.69
CA ARG A 246 3.14 -4.84 -10.46
C ARG A 246 3.81 -4.61 -9.11
N TRP A 247 3.88 -5.68 -8.32
CA TRP A 247 4.38 -5.59 -6.96
C TRP A 247 4.92 -6.93 -6.46
N ALA A 248 5.76 -6.88 -5.43
CA ALA A 248 6.25 -8.05 -4.71
C ALA A 248 6.67 -7.63 -3.29
N PHE A 249 6.57 -8.55 -2.33
CA PHE A 249 7.25 -8.39 -1.05
C PHE A 249 8.77 -8.44 -1.26
N LEU A 250 9.52 -7.73 -0.42
CA LEU A 250 10.98 -7.71 -0.40
C LEU A 250 11.52 -8.65 0.65
#